data_9087923a0dbe83d08214e5031bd6da36
#
_entry.id   9087923a0dbe83d08214e5031bd6da36
#
_cell.length_a   1.000
_cell.length_b   1.000
_cell.length_c   1.000
_cell.angle_alpha   90.00
_cell.angle_beta   90.00
_cell.angle_gamma   90.00
#
_symmetry.space_group_name_H-M   'P 1'
#
loop_
_entity.id
_entity.type
_entity.pdbx_description
1 polymer ?
#
loop_
_entity_poly.entity_id
_entity_poly.type
_entity_poly.pdbx_seq_one_letter_code
_entity_poly.pdbx_strand_id
1 'polypeptide(L)'
;MLTNFKYKIIAFTILIAAFSSCKSVGTNGKTAKGVVLQKENFKHYVDYFNTMEDENLKFAIPNDSAWSWMEKNIPLFECPQQNFEEIYYFRWWSARKHIINTPQGYGITEFLIDRSYADKYNMIACALGHHINEFRWVHDPKYIEQDVHLWYRGNEGKPMNKLYKFSSWTANALYNMYLVNNDKNFLLDMMPDMVTDYAVWEKDRQRKDGLFWQHDVKDGMEESLSGGRRVQNARPTINSYMYGNAIAISKMAAMKGDKALEEKFEAKAGHLKDLIEAKLWNTKSEFFETFTEKDTLAQVREAIGFIPWYFNLPQKDKGFEKAWEQIKDEKGFSAPFGLTTAERRSPRFRSHGTGTCEWDGAIWPFATSQTLTAMANLLNDYEQKVVDANDYFKQMNLYVESQYYRGRPYIGEYLDETTGYWLMGDRERSRYYNHSTFNDLMITGLVGLRPRADEKIEVNPLIPQEKWDWFCLDNVLYHGNIITILWDKTGEKYGKGKGFRIFKNGKEIAVSEKLERLVAE
;
A
#
# COMPACT_ATOMS: atom_id res chain seq x y z
N MET A 1 35.98 -27.62 73.10
CA MET A 1 37.23 -26.88 72.99
C MET A 1 36.91 -25.50 72.39
N LEU A 2 37.16 -24.52 73.22
CA LEU A 2 36.94 -23.10 72.97
C LEU A 2 37.92 -22.56 71.94
N THR A 3 37.48 -21.65 71.07
CA THR A 3 38.33 -20.52 70.67
C THR A 3 37.46 -19.38 70.10
N ASN A 4 37.69 -18.24 70.70
CA ASN A 4 37.13 -16.90 70.51
C ASN A 4 37.34 -16.38 69.09
N PHE A 5 36.33 -15.60 68.59
CA PHE A 5 36.54 -14.66 67.48
C PHE A 5 36.14 -13.24 67.93
N LYS A 6 37.11 -12.36 67.81
CA LYS A 6 37.01 -10.93 68.19
C LYS A 6 36.32 -10.13 67.05
N TYR A 7 35.37 -9.30 67.43
CA TYR A 7 34.76 -8.31 66.55
C TYR A 7 35.76 -7.16 66.24
N LYS A 8 35.95 -6.87 64.94
CA LYS A 8 36.52 -5.58 64.48
C LYS A 8 35.41 -4.74 63.88
N ILE A 9 35.16 -3.58 64.52
CA ILE A 9 34.30 -2.52 64.03
C ILE A 9 35.08 -1.80 62.95
N ILE A 10 34.56 -1.69 61.73
CA ILE A 10 35.06 -0.84 60.66
C ILE A 10 34.02 0.27 60.48
N ALA A 11 34.48 1.50 60.74
CA ALA A 11 33.71 2.72 60.54
C ALA A 11 33.49 2.96 59.02
N PHE A 12 32.25 3.12 58.61
CA PHE A 12 31.88 3.51 57.25
C PHE A 12 31.88 5.05 57.16
N THR A 13 32.83 5.58 56.43
CA THR A 13 32.86 7.02 56.08
C THR A 13 31.95 7.23 54.89
N ILE A 14 30.87 8.00 55.09
CA ILE A 14 29.94 8.39 54.02
C ILE A 14 30.61 9.46 53.17
N LEU A 15 30.95 9.11 51.93
CA LEU A 15 31.40 10.04 50.90
C LEU A 15 30.18 10.58 50.14
N ILE A 16 29.85 11.86 50.40
CA ILE A 16 28.81 12.56 49.62
C ILE A 16 29.42 12.92 48.28
N ALA A 17 29.02 12.20 47.23
CA ALA A 17 29.34 12.57 45.85
C ALA A 17 28.33 13.62 45.37
N ALA A 18 28.82 14.84 45.15
CA ALA A 18 28.08 15.92 44.51
C ALA A 18 27.86 15.54 43.04
N PHE A 19 26.60 15.32 42.63
CA PHE A 19 26.23 15.20 41.24
C PHE A 19 26.39 16.58 40.56
N SER A 20 27.47 16.71 39.82
CA SER A 20 27.68 17.82 38.88
C SER A 20 26.72 17.58 37.68
N SER A 21 25.70 18.41 37.58
CA SER A 21 24.80 18.47 36.41
C SER A 21 25.64 18.86 35.19
N CYS A 22 25.96 17.87 34.35
CA CYS A 22 26.43 18.16 33.00
C CYS A 22 25.23 18.68 32.19
N LYS A 23 25.18 20.00 32.01
CA LYS A 23 24.40 20.60 30.94
C LYS A 23 24.95 20.08 29.60
N SER A 24 24.22 19.25 28.93
CA SER A 24 24.47 18.93 27.53
C SER A 24 24.36 20.22 26.72
N VAL A 25 25.48 20.65 26.16
CA VAL A 25 25.51 21.72 25.15
C VAL A 25 24.81 21.14 23.93
N GLY A 26 23.56 21.52 23.71
CA GLY A 26 22.81 21.22 22.53
C GLY A 26 23.53 21.82 21.32
N THR A 27 24.09 20.99 20.50
CA THR A 27 24.46 21.38 19.12
C THR A 27 23.20 21.82 18.42
N ASN A 28 23.06 23.12 18.17
CA ASN A 28 22.03 23.70 17.32
C ASN A 28 22.19 23.19 15.86
N GLY A 29 21.79 21.95 15.59
CA GLY A 29 21.41 21.55 14.26
C GLY A 29 20.14 22.33 13.91
N LYS A 30 20.18 23.15 12.87
CA LYS A 30 18.99 23.80 12.32
C LYS A 30 18.05 22.68 11.89
N THR A 31 17.09 22.29 12.75
CA THR A 31 15.95 21.46 12.34
C THR A 31 15.26 22.16 11.19
N ALA A 32 14.99 21.43 10.12
CA ALA A 32 14.20 21.93 9.01
C ALA A 32 12.89 22.47 9.60
N LYS A 33 12.51 23.70 9.24
CA LYS A 33 11.29 24.33 9.74
C LYS A 33 10.11 23.42 9.37
N GLY A 34 9.48 22.79 10.38
CA GLY A 34 8.25 22.06 10.18
C GLY A 34 8.20 20.61 10.64
N VAL A 35 9.32 20.00 11.01
CA VAL A 35 9.37 18.59 11.46
C VAL A 35 9.21 18.49 12.98
N VAL A 36 8.36 17.59 13.46
CA VAL A 36 8.12 17.30 14.89
C VAL A 36 8.99 16.14 15.36
N LEU A 37 9.10 15.08 14.55
CA LEU A 37 9.88 13.89 14.88
C LEU A 37 11.37 14.11 14.57
N GLN A 38 12.22 13.60 15.46
CA GLN A 38 13.67 13.60 15.23
C GLN A 38 14.04 12.34 14.44
N LYS A 39 14.50 12.50 13.20
CA LYS A 39 14.79 11.38 12.30
C LYS A 39 15.82 10.40 12.86
N GLU A 40 16.78 10.89 13.63
CA GLU A 40 17.83 10.10 14.26
C GLU A 40 17.27 9.00 15.18
N ASN A 41 16.08 9.22 15.75
CA ASN A 41 15.41 8.24 16.62
C ASN A 41 15.04 6.94 15.87
N PHE A 42 14.93 6.96 14.56
CA PHE A 42 14.49 5.82 13.75
C PHE A 42 15.64 5.09 13.05
N LYS A 43 16.88 5.63 13.13
CA LYS A 43 18.05 5.03 12.52
C LYS A 43 18.32 3.61 13.02
N HIS A 44 18.01 3.33 14.27
CA HIS A 44 18.23 2.01 14.89
C HIS A 44 17.47 0.89 14.18
N TYR A 45 16.30 1.15 13.57
CA TYR A 45 15.59 0.18 12.76
C TYR A 45 16.43 -0.23 11.54
N VAL A 46 16.98 0.75 10.82
CA VAL A 46 17.79 0.49 9.63
C VAL A 46 19.09 -0.22 10.00
N ASP A 47 19.73 0.19 11.10
CA ASP A 47 20.93 -0.49 11.60
C ASP A 47 20.63 -1.96 11.91
N TYR A 48 19.48 -2.25 12.53
CA TYR A 48 19.03 -3.62 12.78
C TYR A 48 18.74 -4.37 11.46
N PHE A 49 17.97 -3.81 10.54
CA PHE A 49 17.63 -4.48 9.27
C PHE A 49 18.88 -4.79 8.44
N ASN A 50 19.88 -3.93 8.47
CA ASN A 50 21.15 -4.16 7.78
C ASN A 50 21.91 -5.39 8.34
N THR A 51 21.63 -5.82 9.59
CA THR A 51 22.22 -7.03 10.19
C THR A 51 21.46 -8.32 9.89
N MET A 52 20.25 -8.23 9.31
CA MET A 52 19.40 -9.41 9.09
C MET A 52 19.91 -10.35 8.01
N GLU A 53 20.75 -9.85 7.12
CA GLU A 53 21.29 -10.60 5.99
C GLU A 53 22.66 -10.08 5.56
N ASP A 54 23.46 -10.93 4.94
CA ASP A 54 24.61 -10.51 4.16
C ASP A 54 24.15 -9.91 2.83
N GLU A 55 24.69 -8.75 2.42
CA GLU A 55 24.32 -8.10 1.18
C GLU A 55 25.00 -8.78 -0.01
N ASN A 56 24.43 -9.91 -0.45
CA ASN A 56 24.97 -10.77 -1.48
C ASN A 56 24.59 -10.36 -2.92
N LEU A 57 23.74 -9.34 -3.06
CA LEU A 57 23.32 -8.77 -4.35
C LEU A 57 23.80 -7.33 -4.47
N LYS A 58 23.99 -6.88 -5.71
CA LYS A 58 24.37 -5.50 -6.00
C LYS A 58 23.11 -4.64 -6.15
N PHE A 59 22.91 -3.69 -5.24
CA PHE A 59 21.78 -2.76 -5.25
C PHE A 59 22.20 -1.36 -5.74
N ALA A 60 21.25 -0.60 -6.31
CA ALA A 60 21.46 0.80 -6.65
C ALA A 60 21.69 1.66 -5.39
N ILE A 61 21.05 1.29 -4.30
CA ILE A 61 21.17 1.91 -2.98
C ILE A 61 21.52 0.80 -1.98
N PRO A 62 22.81 0.56 -1.65
CA PRO A 62 23.23 -0.52 -0.77
C PRO A 62 22.92 -0.24 0.71
N ASN A 63 23.10 -1.25 1.57
CA ASN A 63 22.77 -1.17 3.00
C ASN A 63 23.52 -0.08 3.75
N ASP A 64 24.79 0.19 3.40
CA ASP A 64 25.59 1.27 4.00
C ASP A 64 25.01 2.67 3.72
N SER A 65 24.26 2.82 2.63
CA SER A 65 23.59 4.04 2.22
C SER A 65 22.10 4.07 2.55
N ALA A 66 21.56 2.99 3.14
CA ALA A 66 20.13 2.83 3.39
C ALA A 66 19.56 3.97 4.25
N TRP A 67 20.19 4.27 5.39
CA TRP A 67 19.71 5.34 6.26
C TRP A 67 19.84 6.70 5.58
N SER A 68 20.97 7.01 4.95
CA SER A 68 21.17 8.30 4.29
C SER A 68 20.18 8.54 3.13
N TRP A 69 19.68 7.48 2.51
CA TRP A 69 18.61 7.56 1.53
C TRP A 69 17.24 7.74 2.21
N MET A 70 16.91 6.90 3.21
CA MET A 70 15.62 6.94 3.89
C MET A 70 15.39 8.28 4.59
N GLU A 71 16.35 8.80 5.35
CA GLU A 71 16.22 10.07 6.07
C GLU A 71 15.90 11.28 5.18
N LYS A 72 16.19 11.19 3.88
CA LYS A 72 15.95 12.25 2.89
C LYS A 72 14.66 12.07 2.14
N ASN A 73 14.18 10.84 2.02
CA ASN A 73 13.19 10.48 1.03
C ASN A 73 11.85 10.00 1.60
N ILE A 74 11.78 9.61 2.88
CA ILE A 74 10.54 9.03 3.40
C ILE A 74 9.85 9.93 4.43
N PRO A 75 8.52 9.87 4.53
CA PRO A 75 7.80 10.36 5.70
C PRO A 75 8.23 9.59 6.95
N LEU A 76 8.18 10.26 8.11
CA LEU A 76 8.47 9.66 9.41
C LEU A 76 7.17 9.26 10.10
N PHE A 77 7.19 8.15 10.82
CA PHE A 77 6.02 7.67 11.55
C PHE A 77 6.40 7.17 12.94
N GLU A 78 5.58 7.50 13.94
CA GLU A 78 5.72 7.06 15.33
C GLU A 78 4.34 6.74 15.92
N CYS A 79 4.23 5.64 16.66
CA CYS A 79 3.03 5.27 17.40
C CYS A 79 3.38 4.42 18.64
N PRO A 80 2.45 4.19 19.59
CA PRO A 80 2.75 3.39 20.80
C PRO A 80 2.89 1.88 20.54
N GLN A 81 2.51 1.42 19.35
CA GLN A 81 2.54 0.01 18.98
C GLN A 81 3.77 -0.28 18.11
N GLN A 82 4.86 -0.74 18.75
CA GLN A 82 6.19 -0.86 18.16
C GLN A 82 6.24 -1.67 16.86
N ASN A 83 5.45 -2.76 16.73
CA ASN A 83 5.44 -3.57 15.51
C ASN A 83 4.93 -2.79 14.28
N PHE A 84 3.99 -1.84 14.43
CA PHE A 84 3.58 -0.96 13.34
C PHE A 84 4.72 -0.07 12.87
N GLU A 85 5.45 0.50 13.82
CA GLU A 85 6.58 1.38 13.54
C GLU A 85 7.74 0.58 12.90
N GLU A 86 8.09 -0.59 13.46
CA GLU A 86 9.13 -1.46 12.90
C GLU A 86 8.81 -1.87 11.45
N ILE A 87 7.59 -2.34 11.17
CA ILE A 87 7.20 -2.76 9.82
C ILE A 87 7.11 -1.56 8.87
N TYR A 88 6.70 -0.37 9.33
CA TYR A 88 6.72 0.85 8.52
C TYR A 88 8.12 1.15 7.98
N TYR A 89 9.15 1.16 8.84
CA TYR A 89 10.53 1.39 8.41
C TYR A 89 11.11 0.21 7.64
N PHE A 90 10.73 -1.02 7.99
CA PHE A 90 11.14 -2.21 7.24
C PHE A 90 10.62 -2.18 5.79
N ARG A 91 9.39 -1.77 5.56
CA ARG A 91 8.83 -1.69 4.21
C ARG A 91 9.55 -0.64 3.35
N TRP A 92 9.94 0.50 3.89
CA TRP A 92 10.80 1.46 3.20
C TRP A 92 12.20 0.89 2.94
N TRP A 93 12.78 0.26 3.95
CA TRP A 93 14.10 -0.36 3.82
C TRP A 93 14.11 -1.46 2.76
N SER A 94 13.10 -2.31 2.69
CA SER A 94 12.99 -3.37 1.68
C SER A 94 12.67 -2.81 0.29
N ALA A 95 11.73 -1.85 0.17
CA ALA A 95 11.35 -1.24 -1.10
C ALA A 95 12.55 -0.58 -1.81
N ARG A 96 13.45 0.11 -1.07
CA ARG A 96 14.66 0.68 -1.64
C ARG A 96 15.57 -0.35 -2.35
N LYS A 97 15.59 -1.61 -1.89
CA LYS A 97 16.39 -2.67 -2.52
C LYS A 97 15.92 -3.02 -3.93
N HIS A 98 14.68 -2.72 -4.24
CA HIS A 98 14.09 -2.95 -5.55
C HIS A 98 14.35 -1.83 -6.56
N ILE A 99 14.93 -0.72 -6.12
CA ILE A 99 15.38 0.32 -7.04
C ILE A 99 16.65 -0.18 -7.77
N ILE A 100 16.60 -0.15 -9.09
CA ILE A 100 17.72 -0.55 -9.96
C ILE A 100 18.17 0.61 -10.83
N ASN A 101 19.45 0.60 -11.20
CA ASN A 101 20.01 1.51 -12.20
C ASN A 101 19.96 0.84 -13.58
N THR A 102 19.41 1.55 -14.57
CA THR A 102 19.44 1.16 -15.96
C THR A 102 20.11 2.24 -16.80
N PRO A 103 20.53 1.98 -18.05
CA PRO A 103 21.05 3.02 -18.93
C PRO A 103 20.05 4.15 -19.23
N GLN A 104 18.74 3.94 -19.01
CA GLN A 104 17.68 4.91 -19.24
C GLN A 104 17.18 5.59 -17.96
N GLY A 105 17.73 5.25 -16.79
CA GLY A 105 17.31 5.80 -15.49
C GLY A 105 16.99 4.71 -14.47
N TYR A 106 16.26 5.06 -13.44
CA TYR A 106 15.84 4.11 -12.40
C TYR A 106 14.66 3.26 -12.87
N GLY A 107 14.66 2.00 -12.44
CA GLY A 107 13.52 1.10 -12.52
C GLY A 107 13.22 0.49 -11.15
N ILE A 108 12.04 -0.08 -10.99
CA ILE A 108 11.63 -0.76 -9.77
C ILE A 108 11.25 -2.21 -10.11
N THR A 109 11.87 -3.16 -9.41
CA THR A 109 11.61 -4.59 -9.61
C THR A 109 10.62 -5.15 -8.61
N GLU A 110 9.97 -6.24 -8.99
CA GLU A 110 9.11 -7.03 -8.11
C GLU A 110 9.93 -8.05 -7.30
N PHE A 111 10.99 -8.62 -7.92
CA PHE A 111 11.89 -9.60 -7.31
C PHE A 111 13.31 -9.05 -7.20
N LEU A 112 14.03 -9.42 -6.15
CA LEU A 112 15.45 -9.11 -6.02
C LEU A 112 16.35 -9.90 -6.98
N ILE A 113 15.92 -11.11 -7.37
CA ILE A 113 16.66 -11.99 -8.26
C ILE A 113 15.99 -12.10 -9.62
N ASP A 114 16.79 -12.35 -10.66
CA ASP A 114 16.34 -12.42 -12.04
C ASP A 114 15.26 -13.50 -12.26
N ARG A 115 14.25 -13.13 -13.04
CA ARG A 115 13.15 -14.01 -13.42
C ARG A 115 13.09 -14.16 -14.93
N SER A 116 13.11 -15.39 -15.43
CA SER A 116 13.07 -15.70 -16.87
C SER A 116 11.84 -15.16 -17.60
N TYR A 117 10.75 -14.96 -16.88
CA TYR A 117 9.50 -14.41 -17.42
C TYR A 117 9.39 -12.88 -17.30
N ALA A 118 10.33 -12.21 -16.60
CA ALA A 118 10.40 -10.75 -16.54
C ALA A 118 10.81 -10.15 -17.88
N ASP A 119 10.60 -8.85 -18.05
CA ASP A 119 11.13 -8.07 -19.16
C ASP A 119 12.59 -7.68 -18.90
N LYS A 120 13.15 -6.85 -19.76
CA LYS A 120 14.47 -6.27 -19.61
C LYS A 120 14.62 -5.67 -18.21
N TYR A 121 15.81 -5.79 -17.64
CA TYR A 121 16.13 -5.30 -16.28
C TYR A 121 15.33 -5.97 -15.14
N ASN A 122 14.87 -7.18 -15.33
CA ASN A 122 14.05 -7.93 -14.37
C ASN A 122 12.72 -7.26 -14.01
N MET A 123 12.18 -6.42 -14.90
CA MET A 123 10.94 -5.67 -14.64
C MET A 123 9.70 -6.50 -14.94
N ILE A 124 8.67 -6.37 -14.11
CA ILE A 124 7.39 -7.09 -14.22
C ILE A 124 6.25 -6.09 -13.99
N ALA A 125 5.37 -5.92 -14.98
CA ALA A 125 4.30 -4.91 -14.94
C ALA A 125 3.16 -5.22 -13.95
N CYS A 126 3.09 -6.45 -13.41
CA CYS A 126 2.01 -6.88 -12.51
C CYS A 126 1.87 -5.97 -11.29
N ALA A 127 3.00 -5.59 -10.67
CA ALA A 127 3.02 -4.77 -9.46
C ALA A 127 3.13 -3.26 -9.73
N LEU A 128 3.16 -2.80 -11.00
CA LEU A 128 3.42 -1.40 -11.34
C LEU A 128 2.47 -0.43 -10.64
N GLY A 129 1.18 -0.72 -10.57
CA GLY A 129 0.22 0.11 -9.85
C GLY A 129 0.50 0.19 -8.35
N HIS A 130 0.99 -0.88 -7.72
CA HIS A 130 1.44 -0.87 -6.33
C HIS A 130 2.72 -0.06 -6.16
N HIS A 131 3.70 -0.21 -7.06
CA HIS A 131 4.94 0.56 -7.02
C HIS A 131 4.65 2.07 -7.07
N ILE A 132 3.80 2.52 -8.01
CA ILE A 132 3.44 3.93 -8.13
C ILE A 132 2.77 4.45 -6.84
N ASN A 133 1.80 3.71 -6.29
CA ASN A 133 1.09 4.14 -5.08
C ASN A 133 1.99 4.12 -3.83
N GLU A 134 2.93 3.20 -3.70
CA GLU A 134 3.88 3.18 -2.58
C GLU A 134 4.93 4.29 -2.71
N PHE A 135 5.55 4.43 -3.90
CA PHE A 135 6.63 5.37 -4.14
C PHE A 135 6.19 6.83 -4.35
N ARG A 136 4.88 7.11 -4.52
CA ARG A 136 4.36 8.49 -4.59
C ARG A 136 4.65 9.33 -3.34
N TRP A 137 5.00 8.68 -2.23
CA TRP A 137 5.36 9.30 -0.95
C TRP A 137 6.86 9.54 -0.78
N VAL A 138 7.69 9.03 -1.69
CA VAL A 138 9.13 9.28 -1.73
C VAL A 138 9.38 10.71 -2.21
N HIS A 139 10.17 11.49 -1.47
CA HIS A 139 10.36 12.92 -1.73
C HIS A 139 11.01 13.22 -3.08
N ASP A 140 11.97 12.37 -3.51
CA ASP A 140 12.57 12.51 -4.84
C ASP A 140 11.75 11.69 -5.85
N PRO A 141 10.90 12.34 -6.66
CA PRO A 141 9.99 11.64 -7.56
C PRO A 141 10.70 10.90 -8.71
N LYS A 142 11.99 11.21 -8.95
CA LYS A 142 12.74 10.62 -10.08
C LYS A 142 12.72 9.09 -10.09
N TYR A 143 12.66 8.44 -8.93
CA TYR A 143 12.68 6.97 -8.85
C TYR A 143 11.46 6.35 -9.52
N ILE A 144 10.27 6.90 -9.24
CA ILE A 144 9.03 6.38 -9.82
C ILE A 144 8.72 6.98 -11.20
N GLU A 145 9.06 8.24 -11.45
CA GLU A 145 8.87 8.87 -12.76
C GLU A 145 9.72 8.19 -13.84
N GLN A 146 10.99 7.87 -13.53
CA GLN A 146 11.87 7.17 -14.45
C GLN A 146 11.44 5.71 -14.65
N ASP A 147 10.93 5.04 -13.61
CA ASP A 147 10.35 3.69 -13.74
C ASP A 147 9.16 3.68 -14.71
N VAL A 148 8.25 4.65 -14.58
CA VAL A 148 7.10 4.79 -15.48
C VAL A 148 7.56 5.09 -16.92
N HIS A 149 8.48 6.04 -17.10
CA HIS A 149 9.06 6.32 -18.42
C HIS A 149 9.73 5.10 -19.03
N LEU A 150 10.45 4.31 -18.23
CA LEU A 150 11.09 3.08 -18.67
C LEU A 150 10.05 2.06 -19.18
N TRP A 151 8.95 1.88 -18.48
CA TRP A 151 7.86 1.00 -18.92
C TRP A 151 7.25 1.42 -20.27
N TYR A 152 6.96 2.70 -20.45
CA TYR A 152 6.24 3.19 -21.61
C TYR A 152 7.11 3.65 -22.77
N ARG A 153 8.40 3.96 -22.52
CA ARG A 153 9.30 4.54 -23.53
C ARG A 153 10.71 3.93 -23.53
N GLY A 154 10.98 2.95 -22.66
CA GLY A 154 12.32 2.35 -22.46
C GLY A 154 12.81 1.44 -23.59
N ASN A 155 11.97 1.08 -24.54
CA ASN A 155 12.32 0.28 -25.72
C ASN A 155 12.41 1.19 -26.96
N GLU A 156 13.51 1.96 -27.06
CA GLU A 156 13.73 2.90 -28.18
C GLU A 156 12.55 3.89 -28.40
N GLY A 157 12.03 4.45 -27.31
CA GLY A 157 10.87 5.36 -27.34
C GLY A 157 9.51 4.64 -27.44
N LYS A 158 9.49 3.31 -27.32
CA LYS A 158 8.30 2.47 -27.32
C LYS A 158 8.10 1.78 -25.97
N PRO A 159 6.91 1.25 -25.70
CA PRO A 159 6.65 0.44 -24.50
C PRO A 159 7.58 -0.78 -24.42
N MET A 160 7.93 -1.17 -23.19
CA MET A 160 8.61 -2.41 -22.91
C MET A 160 7.82 -3.60 -23.45
N ASN A 161 8.51 -4.66 -23.90
CA ASN A 161 7.89 -5.78 -24.64
C ASN A 161 6.81 -6.53 -23.84
N LYS A 162 6.93 -6.53 -22.51
CA LYS A 162 6.00 -7.25 -21.62
C LYS A 162 5.10 -6.32 -20.80
N LEU A 163 4.98 -5.04 -21.16
CA LEU A 163 4.08 -4.10 -20.49
C LEU A 163 2.63 -4.65 -20.43
N TYR A 164 2.13 -5.15 -21.55
CA TYR A 164 0.76 -5.69 -21.68
C TYR A 164 0.62 -7.16 -21.29
N LYS A 165 1.62 -7.69 -20.59
CA LYS A 165 1.58 -9.09 -20.15
C LYS A 165 0.60 -9.29 -18.98
N PHE A 166 0.49 -8.30 -18.10
CA PHE A 166 -0.37 -8.35 -16.91
C PHE A 166 -1.35 -7.19 -16.91
N SER A 167 -2.54 -7.41 -16.35
CA SER A 167 -3.51 -6.34 -16.09
C SER A 167 -2.94 -5.29 -15.14
N SER A 168 -3.20 -4.02 -15.41
CA SER A 168 -2.69 -2.92 -14.60
C SER A 168 -3.67 -1.75 -14.53
N TRP A 169 -3.58 -0.96 -13.45
CA TRP A 169 -4.33 0.28 -13.25
C TRP A 169 -3.43 1.51 -13.33
N THR A 170 -2.48 1.51 -14.26
CA THR A 170 -1.40 2.50 -14.32
C THR A 170 -1.89 3.93 -14.47
N ALA A 171 -2.88 4.21 -15.34
CA ALA A 171 -3.40 5.57 -15.49
C ALA A 171 -4.03 6.10 -14.19
N ASN A 172 -4.77 5.23 -13.46
CA ASN A 172 -5.30 5.58 -12.14
C ASN A 172 -4.18 5.84 -11.13
N ALA A 173 -3.16 4.98 -11.08
CA ALA A 173 -2.03 5.14 -10.17
C ALA A 173 -1.24 6.43 -10.44
N LEU A 174 -1.03 6.80 -11.70
CA LEU A 174 -0.40 8.07 -12.09
C LEU A 174 -1.23 9.28 -11.67
N TYR A 175 -2.56 9.22 -11.83
CA TYR A 175 -3.42 10.27 -11.33
C TYR A 175 -3.35 10.35 -9.79
N ASN A 176 -3.30 9.23 -9.08
CA ASN A 176 -3.11 9.18 -7.63
C ASN A 176 -1.75 9.74 -7.20
N MET A 177 -0.69 9.55 -7.99
CA MET A 177 0.62 10.16 -7.76
C MET A 177 0.54 11.68 -7.91
N TYR A 178 -0.13 12.17 -8.95
CA TYR A 178 -0.40 13.60 -9.14
C TYR A 178 -1.13 14.22 -7.93
N LEU A 179 -2.11 13.52 -7.35
CA LEU A 179 -2.82 13.99 -6.17
C LEU A 179 -1.90 14.18 -4.94
N VAL A 180 -0.67 13.67 -4.96
CA VAL A 180 0.32 13.82 -3.89
C VAL A 180 1.38 14.87 -4.25
N ASN A 181 2.00 14.75 -5.43
CA ASN A 181 3.13 15.59 -5.83
C ASN A 181 2.73 16.89 -6.55
N ASN A 182 1.48 16.96 -7.04
CA ASN A 182 0.93 18.07 -7.84
C ASN A 182 1.73 18.35 -9.14
N ASP A 183 2.49 17.34 -9.66
CA ASP A 183 3.21 17.50 -10.93
C ASP A 183 2.29 17.26 -12.13
N LYS A 184 1.60 18.33 -12.50
CA LYS A 184 0.74 18.38 -13.69
C LYS A 184 1.54 18.14 -14.99
N ASN A 185 2.80 18.57 -15.06
CA ASN A 185 3.59 18.46 -16.28
C ASN A 185 3.92 16.99 -16.58
N PHE A 186 4.41 16.26 -15.60
CA PHE A 186 4.66 14.83 -15.74
C PHE A 186 3.38 14.07 -16.09
N LEU A 187 2.28 14.33 -15.36
CA LEU A 187 1.01 13.65 -15.60
C LEU A 187 0.51 13.86 -17.04
N LEU A 188 0.55 15.10 -17.55
CA LEU A 188 0.08 15.42 -18.90
C LEU A 188 1.06 14.97 -20.01
N ASP A 189 2.36 14.85 -19.71
CA ASP A 189 3.34 14.22 -20.61
C ASP A 189 3.03 12.73 -20.81
N MET A 190 2.59 12.03 -19.75
CA MET A 190 2.24 10.60 -19.81
C MET A 190 0.83 10.33 -20.38
N MET A 191 -0.04 11.34 -20.48
CA MET A 191 -1.44 11.13 -20.92
C MET A 191 -1.57 10.47 -22.30
N PRO A 192 -0.79 10.81 -23.36
CA PRO A 192 -0.87 10.12 -24.65
C PRO A 192 -0.52 8.62 -24.55
N ASP A 193 0.44 8.26 -23.69
CA ASP A 193 0.79 6.86 -23.44
C ASP A 193 -0.38 6.12 -22.76
N MET A 194 -1.05 6.76 -21.80
CA MET A 194 -2.22 6.17 -21.12
C MET A 194 -3.40 5.98 -22.06
N VAL A 195 -3.65 6.92 -22.97
CA VAL A 195 -4.70 6.79 -24.01
C VAL A 195 -4.39 5.63 -24.95
N THR A 196 -3.12 5.48 -25.34
CA THR A 196 -2.64 4.38 -26.19
C THR A 196 -2.75 3.04 -25.46
N ASP A 197 -2.30 2.99 -24.21
CA ASP A 197 -2.39 1.81 -23.33
C ASP A 197 -3.84 1.30 -23.25
N TYR A 198 -4.78 2.21 -22.96
CA TYR A 198 -6.19 1.87 -22.89
C TYR A 198 -6.71 1.28 -24.22
N ALA A 199 -6.32 1.87 -25.34
CA ALA A 199 -6.73 1.40 -26.67
C ALA A 199 -6.16 -0.01 -27.02
N VAL A 200 -4.96 -0.34 -26.53
CA VAL A 200 -4.38 -1.69 -26.68
C VAL A 200 -5.22 -2.72 -25.92
N TRP A 201 -5.60 -2.41 -24.68
CA TRP A 201 -6.46 -3.28 -23.88
C TRP A 201 -7.84 -3.46 -24.50
N GLU A 202 -8.47 -2.40 -25.02
CA GLU A 202 -9.74 -2.50 -25.77
C GLU A 202 -9.62 -3.44 -26.98
N LYS A 203 -8.61 -3.23 -27.79
CA LYS A 203 -8.39 -4.06 -28.98
C LYS A 203 -8.18 -5.54 -28.65
N ASP A 204 -7.39 -5.82 -27.60
CA ASP A 204 -6.90 -7.18 -27.34
C ASP A 204 -7.76 -7.95 -26.33
N ARG A 205 -8.52 -7.26 -25.47
CA ARG A 205 -9.20 -7.87 -24.32
C ARG A 205 -10.67 -7.52 -24.18
N GLN A 206 -11.22 -6.57 -24.94
CA GLN A 206 -12.64 -6.26 -24.84
C GLN A 206 -13.49 -7.33 -25.52
N ARG A 207 -14.51 -7.79 -24.82
CA ARG A 207 -15.53 -8.72 -25.32
C ARG A 207 -16.58 -7.97 -26.15
N LYS A 208 -17.37 -8.71 -26.92
CA LYS A 208 -18.49 -8.13 -27.70
C LYS A 208 -19.55 -7.45 -26.82
N ASP A 209 -19.67 -7.88 -25.57
CA ASP A 209 -20.63 -7.33 -24.61
C ASP A 209 -20.09 -6.09 -23.88
N GLY A 210 -18.86 -5.65 -24.18
CA GLY A 210 -18.22 -4.47 -23.62
C GLY A 210 -17.35 -4.72 -22.37
N LEU A 211 -17.48 -5.87 -21.70
CA LEU A 211 -16.60 -6.27 -20.59
C LEU A 211 -15.20 -6.62 -21.11
N PHE A 212 -14.22 -6.58 -20.21
CA PHE A 212 -12.86 -7.04 -20.49
C PHE A 212 -12.63 -8.43 -19.90
N TRP A 213 -11.92 -9.28 -20.66
CA TRP A 213 -11.54 -10.61 -20.21
C TRP A 213 -10.04 -10.69 -19.89
N GLN A 214 -9.67 -11.60 -18.97
CA GLN A 214 -8.27 -11.91 -18.68
C GLN A 214 -8.11 -13.36 -18.21
N HIS A 215 -6.95 -13.95 -18.50
CA HIS A 215 -6.53 -15.19 -17.83
C HIS A 215 -6.09 -14.87 -16.41
N ASP A 216 -6.36 -15.76 -15.45
CA ASP A 216 -5.93 -15.58 -14.06
C ASP A 216 -4.41 -15.36 -13.92
N VAL A 217 -3.60 -16.16 -14.64
CA VAL A 217 -2.13 -16.00 -14.68
C VAL A 217 -1.66 -14.64 -15.22
N LYS A 218 -2.51 -13.93 -15.96
CA LYS A 218 -2.23 -12.60 -16.49
C LYS A 218 -2.80 -11.47 -15.63
N ASP A 219 -3.62 -11.79 -14.67
CA ASP A 219 -3.93 -10.94 -13.52
C ASP A 219 -2.87 -11.09 -12.41
N GLY A 220 -1.89 -12.00 -12.57
CA GLY A 220 -0.95 -12.36 -11.53
C GLY A 220 -1.57 -13.19 -10.41
N MET A 221 -2.69 -13.88 -10.70
CA MET A 221 -3.53 -14.59 -9.72
C MET A 221 -3.76 -16.05 -10.15
N GLU A 222 -2.64 -16.75 -10.33
CA GLU A 222 -2.63 -18.14 -10.75
C GLU A 222 -3.37 -19.04 -9.75
N GLU A 223 -4.02 -20.08 -10.26
CA GLU A 223 -4.75 -21.06 -9.45
C GLU A 223 -5.92 -20.46 -8.65
N SER A 224 -6.51 -19.36 -9.14
CA SER A 224 -7.74 -18.81 -8.56
C SER A 224 -8.93 -19.76 -8.76
N LEU A 225 -9.94 -19.70 -7.88
CA LEU A 225 -11.07 -20.63 -7.93
C LEU A 225 -11.96 -20.42 -9.16
N SER A 226 -12.11 -19.18 -9.60
CA SER A 226 -12.90 -18.83 -10.80
C SER A 226 -12.07 -18.75 -12.06
N GLY A 227 -10.75 -18.93 -11.96
CA GLY A 227 -9.83 -18.73 -13.06
C GLY A 227 -9.50 -19.99 -13.84
N GLY A 228 -8.44 -19.86 -14.60
CA GLY A 228 -7.81 -20.90 -15.40
C GLY A 228 -6.80 -20.26 -16.34
N ARG A 229 -5.62 -20.82 -16.44
CA ARG A 229 -4.48 -20.26 -17.19
C ARG A 229 -4.77 -19.97 -18.67
N ARG A 230 -5.89 -20.48 -19.19
CA ARG A 230 -6.29 -20.32 -20.60
C ARG A 230 -7.77 -19.92 -20.76
N VAL A 231 -8.46 -19.65 -19.67
CA VAL A 231 -9.90 -19.31 -19.68
C VAL A 231 -10.04 -17.79 -19.76
N GLN A 232 -10.89 -17.33 -20.69
CA GLN A 232 -11.08 -15.89 -20.97
C GLN A 232 -12.27 -15.32 -20.19
N ASN A 233 -12.13 -15.28 -18.88
CA ASN A 233 -13.18 -14.80 -18.01
C ASN A 233 -13.17 -13.27 -17.86
N ALA A 234 -14.36 -12.66 -17.77
CA ALA A 234 -14.50 -11.26 -17.36
C ALA A 234 -14.39 -11.20 -15.83
N ARG A 235 -13.21 -10.77 -15.36
CA ARG A 235 -12.86 -10.77 -13.94
C ARG A 235 -13.10 -9.38 -13.32
N PRO A 236 -13.50 -9.29 -12.05
CA PRO A 236 -13.62 -8.01 -11.34
C PRO A 236 -12.35 -7.16 -11.41
N THR A 237 -11.16 -7.78 -11.41
CA THR A 237 -9.84 -7.13 -11.54
C THR A 237 -9.74 -6.25 -12.77
N ILE A 238 -9.59 -6.86 -13.96
CA ILE A 238 -9.33 -6.11 -15.19
C ILE A 238 -10.45 -5.11 -15.50
N ASN A 239 -11.72 -5.47 -15.20
CA ASN A 239 -12.85 -4.57 -15.44
C ASN A 239 -12.81 -3.34 -14.54
N SER A 240 -12.49 -3.49 -13.25
CA SER A 240 -12.30 -2.35 -12.34
C SER A 240 -11.07 -1.52 -12.70
N TYR A 241 -9.96 -2.16 -13.11
CA TYR A 241 -8.77 -1.45 -13.57
C TYR A 241 -9.06 -0.58 -14.79
N MET A 242 -9.75 -1.12 -15.79
CA MET A 242 -10.13 -0.36 -16.98
C MET A 242 -11.11 0.78 -16.67
N TYR A 243 -12.04 0.57 -15.72
CA TYR A 243 -12.89 1.65 -15.21
C TYR A 243 -12.04 2.77 -14.56
N GLY A 244 -11.16 2.42 -13.62
CA GLY A 244 -10.30 3.37 -12.94
C GLY A 244 -9.36 4.13 -13.89
N ASN A 245 -8.80 3.43 -14.88
CA ASN A 245 -7.98 4.03 -15.93
C ASN A 245 -8.79 5.02 -16.80
N ALA A 246 -10.04 4.67 -17.16
CA ALA A 246 -10.90 5.58 -17.94
C ALA A 246 -11.22 6.86 -17.16
N ILE A 247 -11.58 6.77 -15.87
CA ILE A 247 -11.80 7.92 -15.00
C ILE A 247 -10.55 8.80 -14.91
N ALA A 248 -9.37 8.19 -14.73
CA ALA A 248 -8.12 8.93 -14.65
C ALA A 248 -7.79 9.68 -15.95
N ILE A 249 -7.94 9.03 -17.11
CA ILE A 249 -7.71 9.66 -18.42
C ILE A 249 -8.71 10.79 -18.67
N SER A 250 -9.99 10.62 -18.31
CA SER A 250 -10.98 11.70 -18.38
C SER A 250 -10.55 12.93 -17.57
N LYS A 251 -10.09 12.72 -16.32
CA LYS A 251 -9.58 13.81 -15.47
C LYS A 251 -8.33 14.47 -16.04
N MET A 252 -7.40 13.70 -16.61
CA MET A 252 -6.21 14.24 -17.31
C MET A 252 -6.64 15.09 -18.52
N ALA A 253 -7.61 14.65 -19.31
CA ALA A 253 -8.16 15.37 -20.45
C ALA A 253 -8.82 16.68 -20.02
N ALA A 254 -9.63 16.67 -18.95
CA ALA A 254 -10.20 17.87 -18.35
C ALA A 254 -9.11 18.88 -17.93
N MET A 255 -8.04 18.42 -17.29
CA MET A 255 -6.90 19.27 -16.89
C MET A 255 -6.18 19.89 -18.09
N LYS A 256 -6.16 19.21 -19.23
CA LYS A 256 -5.60 19.70 -20.49
C LYS A 256 -6.56 20.61 -21.27
N GLY A 257 -7.85 20.60 -20.94
CA GLY A 257 -8.92 21.28 -21.66
C GLY A 257 -9.39 20.54 -22.93
N ASP A 258 -9.09 19.25 -23.06
CA ASP A 258 -9.53 18.40 -24.17
C ASP A 258 -10.92 17.79 -23.87
N LYS A 259 -11.96 18.59 -24.14
CA LYS A 259 -13.35 18.23 -23.88
C LYS A 259 -13.80 16.95 -24.60
N ALA A 260 -13.38 16.77 -25.84
CA ALA A 260 -13.77 15.58 -26.63
C ALA A 260 -13.20 14.30 -26.02
N LEU A 261 -11.95 14.34 -25.54
CA LEU A 261 -11.31 13.21 -24.87
C LEU A 261 -11.91 12.95 -23.48
N GLU A 262 -12.20 14.02 -22.72
CA GLU A 262 -12.87 13.98 -21.42
C GLU A 262 -14.20 13.22 -21.54
N GLU A 263 -15.13 13.71 -22.38
CA GLU A 263 -16.45 13.11 -22.59
C GLU A 263 -16.39 11.68 -23.11
N LYS A 264 -15.43 11.39 -24.00
CA LYS A 264 -15.21 10.04 -24.51
C LYS A 264 -14.87 9.06 -23.39
N PHE A 265 -13.97 9.41 -22.48
CA PHE A 265 -13.53 8.52 -21.42
C PHE A 265 -14.51 8.48 -20.23
N GLU A 266 -15.27 9.54 -19.97
CA GLU A 266 -16.41 9.50 -19.04
C GLU A 266 -17.48 8.51 -19.54
N ALA A 267 -17.83 8.56 -20.83
CA ALA A 267 -18.80 7.63 -21.42
C ALA A 267 -18.31 6.17 -21.34
N LYS A 268 -17.01 5.93 -21.59
CA LYS A 268 -16.42 4.58 -21.42
C LYS A 268 -16.50 4.09 -19.98
N ALA A 269 -16.15 4.94 -19.01
CA ALA A 269 -16.22 4.60 -17.60
C ALA A 269 -17.66 4.33 -17.16
N GLY A 270 -18.61 5.20 -17.52
CA GLY A 270 -20.04 5.02 -17.20
C GLY A 270 -20.59 3.72 -17.76
N HIS A 271 -20.36 3.45 -19.04
CA HIS A 271 -20.81 2.20 -19.66
C HIS A 271 -20.21 0.95 -19.00
N LEU A 272 -18.91 0.97 -18.68
CA LEU A 272 -18.23 -0.16 -18.03
C LEU A 272 -18.74 -0.37 -16.60
N LYS A 273 -19.00 0.71 -15.86
CA LYS A 273 -19.62 0.65 -14.54
C LYS A 273 -20.98 -0.08 -14.60
N ASP A 274 -21.87 0.34 -15.51
CA ASP A 274 -23.18 -0.26 -15.66
C ASP A 274 -23.09 -1.77 -15.98
N LEU A 275 -22.14 -2.14 -16.85
CA LEU A 275 -21.89 -3.55 -17.17
C LEU A 275 -21.37 -4.38 -16.00
N ILE A 276 -20.45 -3.82 -15.21
CA ILE A 276 -19.90 -4.49 -14.02
C ILE A 276 -21.00 -4.71 -12.99
N GLU A 277 -21.79 -3.70 -12.68
CA GLU A 277 -22.90 -3.80 -11.73
C GLU A 277 -23.98 -4.78 -12.19
N ALA A 278 -24.31 -4.78 -13.49
CA ALA A 278 -25.35 -5.65 -14.04
C ALA A 278 -24.91 -7.11 -14.20
N LYS A 279 -23.64 -7.37 -14.54
CA LYS A 279 -23.20 -8.72 -14.95
C LYS A 279 -22.30 -9.42 -13.95
N LEU A 280 -21.51 -8.67 -13.16
CA LEU A 280 -20.59 -9.26 -12.20
C LEU A 280 -21.18 -9.33 -10.78
N TRP A 281 -22.21 -8.54 -10.49
CA TRP A 281 -22.88 -8.63 -9.19
C TRP A 281 -23.80 -9.84 -9.13
N ASN A 282 -23.52 -10.76 -8.22
CA ASN A 282 -24.38 -11.89 -7.94
C ASN A 282 -25.33 -11.55 -6.79
N THR A 283 -26.61 -11.35 -7.11
CA THR A 283 -27.65 -11.00 -6.13
C THR A 283 -27.90 -12.08 -5.07
N LYS A 284 -27.56 -13.35 -5.38
CA LYS A 284 -27.72 -14.47 -4.44
C LYS A 284 -26.59 -14.53 -3.42
N SER A 285 -25.35 -14.30 -3.86
CA SER A 285 -24.19 -14.27 -2.97
C SER A 285 -23.92 -12.87 -2.38
N GLU A 286 -24.59 -11.83 -2.93
CA GLU A 286 -24.37 -10.41 -2.59
C GLU A 286 -22.88 -10.03 -2.73
N PHE A 287 -22.27 -10.40 -3.89
CA PHE A 287 -20.85 -10.23 -4.12
C PHE A 287 -20.53 -10.03 -5.61
N PHE A 288 -19.46 -9.29 -5.93
CA PHE A 288 -18.94 -9.24 -7.30
C PHE A 288 -18.13 -10.50 -7.60
N GLU A 289 -18.58 -11.25 -8.60
CA GLU A 289 -17.96 -12.51 -9.01
C GLU A 289 -17.43 -12.43 -10.43
N THR A 290 -16.52 -13.35 -10.76
CA THR A 290 -16.06 -13.54 -12.13
C THR A 290 -17.22 -13.99 -13.03
N PHE A 291 -17.40 -13.29 -14.14
CA PHE A 291 -18.32 -13.67 -15.21
C PHE A 291 -17.55 -14.51 -16.23
N THR A 292 -17.88 -15.79 -16.30
CA THR A 292 -17.11 -16.79 -17.05
C THR A 292 -17.24 -16.61 -18.56
N GLU A 293 -16.36 -17.25 -19.32
CA GLU A 293 -16.44 -17.30 -20.79
C GLU A 293 -17.73 -17.99 -21.32
N LYS A 294 -18.49 -18.67 -20.42
CA LYS A 294 -19.78 -19.30 -20.71
C LYS A 294 -20.97 -18.40 -20.36
N ASP A 295 -20.73 -17.12 -20.14
CA ASP A 295 -21.74 -16.11 -19.78
C ASP A 295 -22.54 -16.45 -18.50
N THR A 296 -21.87 -17.02 -17.51
CA THR A 296 -22.42 -17.32 -16.18
C THR A 296 -21.51 -16.80 -15.07
N LEU A 297 -22.06 -16.49 -13.91
CA LEU A 297 -21.28 -16.17 -12.73
C LEU A 297 -20.57 -17.43 -12.18
N ALA A 298 -19.37 -17.25 -11.62
CA ALA A 298 -18.53 -18.36 -11.17
C ALA A 298 -19.06 -19.07 -9.92
N GLN A 299 -20.04 -18.50 -9.22
CA GLN A 299 -20.66 -19.01 -7.99
C GLN A 299 -19.64 -19.25 -6.86
N VAL A 300 -18.63 -18.39 -6.80
CA VAL A 300 -17.61 -18.38 -5.74
C VAL A 300 -17.15 -16.94 -5.50
N ARG A 301 -17.00 -16.59 -4.21
CA ARG A 301 -16.45 -15.30 -3.82
C ARG A 301 -14.93 -15.39 -3.75
N GLU A 302 -14.27 -14.43 -4.35
CA GLU A 302 -12.80 -14.24 -4.29
C GLU A 302 -12.48 -12.80 -3.93
N ALA A 303 -11.36 -12.53 -3.29
CA ALA A 303 -10.96 -11.19 -2.83
C ALA A 303 -10.99 -10.13 -3.95
N ILE A 304 -10.85 -10.56 -5.21
CA ILE A 304 -10.98 -9.68 -6.38
C ILE A 304 -12.35 -8.99 -6.47
N GLY A 305 -13.38 -9.54 -5.85
CA GLY A 305 -14.72 -8.93 -5.79
C GLY A 305 -14.80 -7.70 -4.89
N PHE A 306 -13.78 -7.39 -4.09
CA PHE A 306 -13.66 -6.12 -3.35
C PHE A 306 -13.01 -5.00 -4.18
N ILE A 307 -12.33 -5.32 -5.28
CA ILE A 307 -11.59 -4.36 -6.10
C ILE A 307 -12.47 -3.24 -6.70
N PRO A 308 -13.75 -3.43 -7.02
CA PRO A 308 -14.60 -2.32 -7.46
C PRO A 308 -14.55 -1.09 -6.51
N TRP A 309 -14.47 -1.29 -5.19
CA TRP A 309 -14.35 -0.19 -4.22
C TRP A 309 -12.97 0.48 -4.19
N TYR A 310 -11.93 -0.19 -4.68
CA TYR A 310 -10.62 0.44 -4.86
C TYR A 310 -10.73 1.70 -5.76
N PHE A 311 -11.66 1.67 -6.71
CA PHE A 311 -11.90 2.75 -7.68
C PHE A 311 -13.20 3.54 -7.41
N ASN A 312 -13.84 3.36 -6.26
CA ASN A 312 -15.15 3.95 -5.97
C ASN A 312 -16.20 3.67 -7.07
N LEU A 313 -16.13 2.48 -7.69
CA LEU A 313 -16.98 2.11 -8.81
C LEU A 313 -18.44 1.84 -8.39
N PRO A 314 -18.73 1.02 -7.34
CA PRO A 314 -20.10 0.65 -7.03
C PRO A 314 -20.97 1.87 -6.73
N GLN A 315 -22.19 1.86 -7.29
CA GLN A 315 -23.16 2.92 -7.03
C GLN A 315 -23.55 2.93 -5.55
N LYS A 316 -23.52 4.11 -4.95
CA LYS A 316 -23.94 4.30 -3.56
C LYS A 316 -25.43 4.01 -3.41
N ASP A 317 -25.85 3.59 -2.23
CA ASP A 317 -27.26 3.34 -1.85
C ASP A 317 -27.96 2.20 -2.63
N LYS A 318 -27.18 1.29 -3.24
CA LYS A 318 -27.69 0.10 -3.92
C LYS A 318 -27.54 -1.20 -3.12
N GLY A 319 -26.94 -1.13 -1.94
CA GLY A 319 -26.74 -2.30 -1.08
C GLY A 319 -25.57 -3.18 -1.47
N PHE A 320 -24.69 -2.73 -2.38
CA PHE A 320 -23.48 -3.46 -2.76
C PHE A 320 -22.50 -3.63 -1.58
N GLU A 321 -22.54 -2.71 -0.60
CA GLU A 321 -21.69 -2.73 0.61
C GLU A 321 -21.89 -3.99 1.48
N LYS A 322 -22.98 -4.73 1.32
CA LYS A 322 -23.21 -6.03 1.98
C LYS A 322 -22.11 -7.05 1.67
N ALA A 323 -21.44 -6.94 0.53
CA ALA A 323 -20.27 -7.76 0.20
C ALA A 323 -19.22 -7.76 1.33
N TRP A 324 -19.10 -6.66 2.06
CA TRP A 324 -18.10 -6.48 3.13
C TRP A 324 -18.42 -7.23 4.42
N GLU A 325 -19.61 -7.81 4.58
CA GLU A 325 -19.88 -8.75 5.68
C GLU A 325 -18.92 -9.95 5.65
N GLN A 326 -18.46 -10.31 4.46
CA GLN A 326 -17.59 -11.47 4.25
C GLN A 326 -16.19 -11.33 4.86
N ILE A 327 -15.72 -10.11 5.16
CA ILE A 327 -14.42 -9.93 5.85
C ILE A 327 -14.48 -10.25 7.35
N LYS A 328 -15.67 -10.35 7.93
CA LYS A 328 -15.90 -10.72 9.33
C LYS A 328 -16.30 -12.19 9.49
N ASP A 329 -16.72 -12.82 8.42
CA ASP A 329 -17.16 -14.21 8.41
C ASP A 329 -15.97 -15.17 8.30
N GLU A 330 -15.80 -16.06 9.30
CA GLU A 330 -14.76 -17.09 9.32
C GLU A 330 -14.91 -18.13 8.20
N LYS A 331 -16.11 -18.29 7.64
CA LYS A 331 -16.36 -19.07 6.42
C LYS A 331 -16.26 -18.21 5.15
N GLY A 332 -16.23 -16.90 5.29
CA GLY A 332 -15.92 -15.94 4.24
C GLY A 332 -14.40 -15.79 4.08
N PHE A 333 -13.89 -14.58 4.30
CA PHE A 333 -12.47 -14.26 4.11
C PHE A 333 -11.68 -14.14 5.41
N SER A 334 -12.34 -14.10 6.59
CA SER A 334 -11.66 -13.92 7.87
C SER A 334 -10.84 -15.14 8.24
N ALA A 335 -9.54 -14.95 8.45
CA ALA A 335 -8.63 -15.99 8.94
C ALA A 335 -7.71 -15.45 10.05
N PRO A 336 -7.05 -16.31 10.84
CA PRO A 336 -6.19 -15.88 11.94
C PRO A 336 -5.08 -14.89 11.57
N PHE A 337 -4.54 -14.96 10.35
CA PHE A 337 -3.43 -14.12 9.90
C PHE A 337 -3.80 -13.09 8.81
N GLY A 338 -5.08 -12.88 8.53
CA GLY A 338 -5.56 -11.86 7.59
C GLY A 338 -6.71 -12.33 6.73
N LEU A 339 -6.92 -11.66 5.60
CA LEU A 339 -7.97 -11.98 4.64
C LEU A 339 -7.46 -12.94 3.57
N THR A 340 -8.19 -14.05 3.37
CA THR A 340 -7.88 -15.04 2.35
C THR A 340 -8.22 -14.53 0.94
N THR A 341 -7.59 -15.09 -0.09
CA THR A 341 -7.89 -14.73 -1.50
C THR A 341 -9.18 -15.34 -2.04
N ALA A 342 -9.69 -16.38 -1.39
CA ALA A 342 -10.96 -17.03 -1.71
C ALA A 342 -11.76 -17.30 -0.44
N GLU A 343 -13.10 -17.40 -0.56
CA GLU A 343 -13.96 -17.71 0.59
C GLU A 343 -13.70 -19.12 1.14
N ARG A 344 -13.54 -19.22 2.45
CA ARG A 344 -13.15 -20.47 3.15
C ARG A 344 -14.23 -21.54 3.14
N ARG A 345 -15.48 -21.19 2.85
CA ARG A 345 -16.58 -22.17 2.67
C ARG A 345 -16.54 -22.93 1.36
N SER A 346 -15.72 -22.49 0.39
CA SER A 346 -15.63 -23.17 -0.92
C SER A 346 -15.04 -24.57 -0.73
N PRO A 347 -15.66 -25.63 -1.30
CA PRO A 347 -15.07 -26.97 -1.23
C PRO A 347 -13.74 -27.10 -2.00
N ARG A 348 -13.41 -26.09 -2.82
CA ARG A 348 -12.14 -26.00 -3.55
C ARG A 348 -11.11 -25.10 -2.86
N PHE A 349 -11.41 -24.58 -1.65
CA PHE A 349 -10.48 -23.76 -0.88
C PHE A 349 -9.16 -24.52 -0.65
N ARG A 350 -8.04 -23.93 -1.02
CA ARG A 350 -6.68 -24.51 -0.91
C ARG A 350 -6.53 -25.89 -1.59
N SER A 351 -7.33 -26.16 -2.63
CA SER A 351 -7.37 -27.48 -3.28
C SER A 351 -6.24 -27.73 -4.27
N HIS A 352 -5.54 -26.70 -4.74
CA HIS A 352 -4.44 -26.83 -5.69
C HIS A 352 -3.13 -27.31 -5.03
N GLY A 353 -3.06 -27.24 -3.69
CA GLY A 353 -1.92 -27.69 -2.91
C GLY A 353 -0.78 -26.67 -2.82
N THR A 354 0.04 -26.86 -1.80
CA THR A 354 1.11 -25.93 -1.44
C THR A 354 2.18 -25.82 -2.53
N GLY A 355 2.58 -24.61 -2.86
CA GLY A 355 3.68 -24.33 -3.77
C GLY A 355 3.28 -24.02 -5.22
N THR A 356 1.99 -23.82 -5.48
CA THR A 356 1.41 -23.61 -6.81
C THR A 356 0.96 -22.18 -7.12
N CYS A 357 1.35 -21.16 -6.35
CA CYS A 357 0.77 -19.80 -6.42
C CYS A 357 -0.70 -19.78 -5.96
N GLU A 358 -0.93 -20.07 -4.71
CA GLU A 358 -2.19 -20.46 -4.07
C GLU A 358 -3.19 -19.30 -3.92
N TRP A 359 -3.66 -18.75 -5.04
CA TRP A 359 -4.75 -17.76 -5.05
C TRP A 359 -6.13 -18.37 -4.75
N ASP A 360 -6.17 -19.67 -4.59
CA ASP A 360 -7.35 -20.42 -4.15
C ASP A 360 -7.59 -20.39 -2.63
N GLY A 361 -6.89 -19.52 -1.90
CA GLY A 361 -7.18 -19.33 -0.48
C GLY A 361 -6.04 -18.84 0.41
N ALA A 362 -4.78 -18.90 0.00
CA ALA A 362 -3.68 -18.33 0.80
C ALA A 362 -3.82 -16.80 0.95
N ILE A 363 -3.14 -16.21 1.95
CA ILE A 363 -3.11 -14.77 2.13
C ILE A 363 -1.99 -14.19 1.26
N TRP A 364 -2.35 -13.26 0.38
CA TRP A 364 -1.41 -12.56 -0.50
C TRP A 364 -1.33 -11.09 -0.12
N PRO A 365 -0.15 -10.53 0.18
CA PRO A 365 0.01 -9.09 0.41
C PRO A 365 -0.51 -8.22 -0.74
N PHE A 366 -0.40 -8.70 -1.98
CA PHE A 366 -0.99 -8.07 -3.17
C PHE A 366 -2.50 -7.86 -3.00
N ALA A 367 -3.25 -8.94 -2.70
CA ALA A 367 -4.70 -8.87 -2.48
C ALA A 367 -5.06 -8.11 -1.20
N THR A 368 -4.29 -8.31 -0.12
CA THR A 368 -4.49 -7.59 1.16
C THR A 368 -4.42 -6.10 0.95
N SER A 369 -3.40 -5.60 0.23
CA SER A 369 -3.26 -4.16 0.00
C SER A 369 -4.37 -3.59 -0.89
N GLN A 370 -4.81 -4.31 -1.91
CA GLN A 370 -5.96 -3.88 -2.72
C GLN A 370 -7.27 -3.86 -1.91
N THR A 371 -7.51 -4.89 -1.12
CA THR A 371 -8.71 -4.99 -0.28
C THR A 371 -8.74 -3.89 0.79
N LEU A 372 -7.61 -3.60 1.44
CA LEU A 372 -7.54 -2.55 2.46
C LEU A 372 -7.67 -1.13 1.87
N THR A 373 -7.13 -0.88 0.68
CA THR A 373 -7.38 0.37 -0.05
C THR A 373 -8.87 0.51 -0.38
N ALA A 374 -9.50 -0.55 -0.88
CA ALA A 374 -10.92 -0.59 -1.16
C ALA A 374 -11.78 -0.37 0.11
N MET A 375 -11.39 -0.97 1.23
CA MET A 375 -12.05 -0.79 2.53
C MET A 375 -11.91 0.65 3.05
N ALA A 376 -10.73 1.26 2.91
CA ALA A 376 -10.53 2.65 3.28
C ALA A 376 -11.42 3.59 2.44
N ASN A 377 -11.56 3.32 1.14
CA ASN A 377 -12.47 4.08 0.28
C ASN A 377 -13.94 3.88 0.68
N LEU A 378 -14.35 2.64 0.98
CA LEU A 378 -15.70 2.37 1.48
C LEU A 378 -16.00 3.18 2.74
N LEU A 379 -15.09 3.18 3.72
CA LEU A 379 -15.27 3.89 4.98
C LEU A 379 -15.24 5.41 4.83
N ASN A 380 -14.58 5.92 3.81
CA ASN A 380 -14.47 7.36 3.56
C ASN A 380 -15.59 7.91 2.67
N ASP A 381 -16.04 7.12 1.69
CA ASP A 381 -16.80 7.65 0.56
C ASP A 381 -18.23 7.10 0.47
N TYR A 382 -18.60 6.09 1.28
CA TYR A 382 -19.92 5.45 1.28
C TYR A 382 -20.58 5.55 2.65
N GLU A 383 -21.86 5.91 2.68
CA GLU A 383 -22.68 5.76 3.88
C GLU A 383 -23.07 4.28 4.06
N GLN A 384 -22.51 3.63 5.08
CA GLN A 384 -22.75 2.22 5.36
C GLN A 384 -22.48 1.91 6.85
N LYS A 385 -22.96 0.75 7.32
CA LYS A 385 -22.82 0.28 8.72
C LYS A 385 -22.30 -1.16 8.78
N VAL A 386 -21.82 -1.70 7.66
CA VAL A 386 -21.38 -3.09 7.55
C VAL A 386 -20.02 -3.26 8.23
N VAL A 387 -19.13 -2.31 8.01
CA VAL A 387 -17.79 -2.28 8.59
C VAL A 387 -17.49 -0.90 9.17
N ASP A 388 -16.54 -0.83 10.11
CA ASP A 388 -16.15 0.40 10.78
C ASP A 388 -14.61 0.52 10.90
N ALA A 389 -14.15 1.57 11.60
CA ALA A 389 -12.73 1.80 11.83
C ALA A 389 -12.06 0.69 12.67
N ASN A 390 -12.81 -0.01 13.55
CA ASN A 390 -12.28 -1.14 14.31
C ASN A 390 -11.98 -2.32 13.38
N ASP A 391 -12.87 -2.58 12.41
CA ASP A 391 -12.65 -3.63 11.41
C ASP A 391 -11.40 -3.31 10.56
N TYR A 392 -11.23 -2.04 10.14
CA TYR A 392 -10.05 -1.61 9.39
C TYR A 392 -8.76 -1.75 10.21
N PHE A 393 -8.76 -1.23 11.44
CA PHE A 393 -7.62 -1.31 12.34
C PHE A 393 -7.23 -2.77 12.62
N LYS A 394 -8.22 -3.65 12.84
CA LYS A 394 -7.99 -5.09 13.02
C LYS A 394 -7.27 -5.69 11.81
N GLN A 395 -7.71 -5.38 10.60
CA GLN A 395 -7.08 -5.93 9.39
C GLN A 395 -5.68 -5.36 9.17
N MET A 396 -5.46 -4.07 9.44
CA MET A 396 -4.12 -3.48 9.41
C MET A 396 -3.19 -4.12 10.44
N ASN A 397 -3.67 -4.39 11.65
CA ASN A 397 -2.89 -5.07 12.68
C ASN A 397 -2.50 -6.48 12.24
N LEU A 398 -3.43 -7.26 11.67
CA LEU A 398 -3.13 -8.59 11.12
C LEU A 398 -2.12 -8.50 9.96
N TYR A 399 -2.23 -7.47 9.11
CA TYR A 399 -1.26 -7.26 8.04
C TYR A 399 0.13 -6.94 8.57
N VAL A 400 0.25 -6.15 9.65
CA VAL A 400 1.52 -5.92 10.36
C VAL A 400 2.06 -7.21 10.96
N GLU A 401 1.24 -7.93 11.74
CA GLU A 401 1.64 -9.16 12.42
C GLU A 401 2.07 -10.28 11.45
N SER A 402 1.48 -10.31 10.26
CA SER A 402 1.86 -11.28 9.21
C SER A 402 3.23 -11.02 8.59
N GLN A 403 3.80 -9.80 8.73
CA GLN A 403 5.06 -9.43 8.10
C GLN A 403 6.30 -9.78 8.95
N TYR A 404 6.27 -10.98 9.51
CA TYR A 404 7.41 -11.59 10.20
C TYR A 404 7.67 -13.00 9.69
N TYR A 405 8.94 -13.36 9.63
CA TYR A 405 9.37 -14.72 9.32
C TYR A 405 10.56 -15.11 10.20
N ARG A 406 10.43 -16.23 10.93
CA ARG A 406 11.47 -16.70 11.87
C ARG A 406 11.89 -15.61 12.87
N GLY A 407 10.93 -14.82 13.35
CA GLY A 407 11.13 -13.76 14.35
C GLY A 407 11.80 -12.49 13.84
N ARG A 408 11.89 -12.27 12.53
CA ARG A 408 12.45 -11.07 11.90
C ARG A 408 11.44 -10.44 10.94
N PRO A 409 11.44 -9.12 10.75
CA PRO A 409 10.64 -8.47 9.71
C PRO A 409 10.89 -9.09 8.34
N TYR A 410 9.82 -9.38 7.64
CA TYR A 410 9.83 -10.07 6.35
C TYR A 410 8.58 -9.74 5.54
N ILE A 411 8.72 -9.65 4.25
CA ILE A 411 7.64 -9.66 3.28
C ILE A 411 7.95 -10.68 2.20
N GLY A 412 7.03 -11.57 1.95
CA GLY A 412 7.16 -12.64 0.96
C GLY A 412 6.02 -12.63 -0.05
N GLU A 413 5.90 -13.73 -0.77
CA GLU A 413 4.93 -13.87 -1.85
C GLU A 413 3.51 -14.10 -1.29
N TYR A 414 3.34 -15.15 -0.47
CA TYR A 414 2.08 -15.49 0.19
C TYR A 414 2.31 -16.37 1.42
N LEU A 415 1.32 -16.37 2.31
CA LEU A 415 1.40 -17.09 3.60
C LEU A 415 0.15 -17.92 3.87
N ASP A 416 0.33 -18.91 4.72
CA ASP A 416 -0.72 -19.79 5.21
C ASP A 416 -1.67 -19.02 6.14
N GLU A 417 -2.97 -19.10 5.89
CA GLU A 417 -4.00 -18.33 6.57
C GLU A 417 -4.22 -18.74 8.03
N THR A 418 -3.79 -19.95 8.40
CA THR A 418 -4.01 -20.52 9.73
C THR A 418 -2.78 -20.38 10.63
N THR A 419 -1.59 -20.53 10.07
CA THR A 419 -0.32 -20.56 10.81
C THR A 419 0.51 -19.29 10.65
N GLY A 420 0.22 -18.47 9.64
CA GLY A 420 1.03 -17.29 9.28
C GLY A 420 2.40 -17.65 8.68
N TYR A 421 2.64 -18.92 8.36
CA TYR A 421 3.89 -19.35 7.76
C TYR A 421 3.99 -18.90 6.29
N TRP A 422 5.09 -18.25 5.93
CA TRP A 422 5.36 -17.86 4.56
C TRP A 422 5.67 -19.07 3.70
N LEU A 423 4.72 -19.49 2.86
CA LEU A 423 4.77 -20.75 2.11
C LEU A 423 5.93 -20.85 1.12
N MET A 424 6.44 -19.69 0.68
CA MET A 424 7.63 -19.58 -0.14
C MET A 424 8.80 -18.91 0.59
N GLY A 425 8.73 -18.73 1.90
CA GLY A 425 9.70 -17.97 2.68
C GLY A 425 11.13 -18.47 2.62
N ASP A 426 11.32 -19.79 2.43
CA ASP A 426 12.64 -20.41 2.26
C ASP A 426 13.22 -20.29 0.84
N ARG A 427 12.45 -19.74 -0.10
CA ARG A 427 12.93 -19.54 -1.47
C ARG A 427 13.46 -18.13 -1.64
N GLU A 428 14.67 -18.00 -2.15
CA GLU A 428 15.33 -16.72 -2.41
C GLU A 428 14.46 -15.76 -3.24
N ARG A 429 13.67 -16.28 -4.18
CA ARG A 429 12.78 -15.46 -5.00
C ARG A 429 11.69 -14.74 -4.20
N SER A 430 11.30 -15.26 -3.03
CA SER A 430 10.24 -14.69 -2.19
C SER A 430 10.77 -13.65 -1.20
N ARG A 431 12.10 -13.50 -1.10
CA ARG A 431 12.71 -12.59 -0.14
C ARG A 431 12.39 -11.13 -0.49
N TYR A 432 11.73 -10.44 0.45
CA TYR A 432 11.32 -9.04 0.37
C TYR A 432 10.50 -8.71 -0.89
N TYR A 433 9.58 -9.58 -1.23
CA TYR A 433 8.77 -9.51 -2.45
C TYR A 433 8.01 -8.19 -2.58
N ASN A 434 8.30 -7.42 -3.64
CA ASN A 434 7.80 -6.05 -3.81
C ASN A 434 6.58 -5.99 -4.75
N HIS A 435 5.43 -6.47 -4.27
CA HIS A 435 4.20 -6.52 -5.06
C HIS A 435 2.97 -6.02 -4.29
N SER A 436 3.18 -5.19 -3.27
CA SER A 436 2.10 -4.73 -2.39
C SER A 436 2.42 -3.37 -1.79
N THR A 437 1.39 -2.59 -1.50
CA THR A 437 1.52 -1.38 -0.68
C THR A 437 1.39 -1.72 0.81
N PHE A 438 2.07 -0.95 1.63
CA PHE A 438 1.89 -0.93 3.08
C PHE A 438 1.98 0.50 3.61
N ASN A 439 3.05 1.22 3.26
CA ASN A 439 3.25 2.59 3.73
C ASN A 439 2.18 3.53 3.18
N ASP A 440 1.74 3.31 1.95
CA ASP A 440 0.57 3.99 1.39
C ASP A 440 -0.70 3.77 2.24
N LEU A 441 -0.95 2.54 2.70
CA LEU A 441 -2.08 2.21 3.57
C LEU A 441 -1.94 2.83 4.97
N MET A 442 -0.72 2.92 5.50
CA MET A 442 -0.47 3.62 6.76
C MET A 442 -0.82 5.10 6.63
N ILE A 443 -0.43 5.73 5.52
CA ILE A 443 -0.63 7.15 5.27
C ILE A 443 -2.09 7.47 4.90
N THR A 444 -2.64 6.80 3.88
CA THR A 444 -3.95 7.13 3.32
C THR A 444 -5.12 6.47 4.04
N GLY A 445 -4.89 5.30 4.61
CA GLY A 445 -5.90 4.53 5.34
C GLY A 445 -5.85 4.80 6.83
N LEU A 446 -4.80 4.34 7.51
CA LEU A 446 -4.74 4.35 8.96
C LEU A 446 -4.67 5.78 9.53
N VAL A 447 -3.65 6.56 9.15
CA VAL A 447 -3.54 7.99 9.53
C VAL A 447 -4.57 8.83 8.79
N GLY A 448 -4.90 8.44 7.55
CA GLY A 448 -6.07 8.92 6.83
C GLY A 448 -5.83 10.19 6.01
N LEU A 449 -4.62 10.52 5.59
CA LEU A 449 -4.39 11.60 4.63
C LEU A 449 -5.05 11.21 3.29
N ARG A 450 -6.04 12.01 2.87
CA ARG A 450 -6.84 11.78 1.65
C ARG A 450 -6.37 12.71 0.53
N PRO A 451 -5.51 12.25 -0.41
CA PRO A 451 -4.98 13.10 -1.47
C PRO A 451 -6.07 13.67 -2.37
N ARG A 452 -5.97 14.98 -2.67
CA ARG A 452 -6.97 15.77 -3.40
C ARG A 452 -6.32 16.52 -4.57
N ALA A 453 -7.13 16.89 -5.56
CA ALA A 453 -6.68 17.72 -6.68
C ALA A 453 -6.73 19.24 -6.37
N ASP A 454 -7.41 19.63 -5.30
CA ASP A 454 -7.42 21.02 -4.81
C ASP A 454 -6.35 21.24 -3.73
N GLU A 455 -6.16 22.48 -3.31
CA GLU A 455 -5.13 22.85 -2.30
C GLU A 455 -5.49 22.46 -0.85
N LYS A 456 -6.66 21.85 -0.63
CA LYS A 456 -7.10 21.46 0.70
C LYS A 456 -6.37 20.22 1.19
N ILE A 457 -6.16 20.16 2.49
CA ILE A 457 -5.61 18.99 3.19
C ILE A 457 -6.74 18.33 3.95
N GLU A 458 -7.09 17.11 3.54
CA GLU A 458 -8.13 16.31 4.17
C GLU A 458 -7.49 15.12 4.88
N VAL A 459 -7.83 14.94 6.16
CA VAL A 459 -7.38 13.80 6.97
C VAL A 459 -8.59 13.19 7.66
N ASN A 460 -8.77 11.87 7.53
CA ASN A 460 -9.80 11.09 8.20
C ASN A 460 -9.20 9.80 8.77
N PRO A 461 -8.70 9.80 10.02
CA PRO A 461 -8.07 8.63 10.61
C PRO A 461 -9.03 7.45 10.73
N LEU A 462 -8.57 6.26 10.32
CA LEU A 462 -9.26 5.00 10.56
C LEU A 462 -8.67 4.25 11.77
N ILE A 463 -8.12 5.01 12.72
CA ILE A 463 -7.65 4.54 14.03
C ILE A 463 -8.77 4.80 15.03
N PRO A 464 -9.37 3.77 15.66
CA PRO A 464 -10.33 3.99 16.73
C PRO A 464 -9.69 4.76 17.89
N GLN A 465 -10.40 5.72 18.45
CA GLN A 465 -9.85 6.70 19.39
C GLN A 465 -9.25 6.09 20.67
N GLU A 466 -9.66 4.89 21.04
CA GLU A 466 -9.19 4.16 22.21
C GLU A 466 -7.94 3.28 21.93
N LYS A 467 -7.50 3.13 20.68
CA LYS A 467 -6.40 2.23 20.32
C LYS A 467 -5.04 2.82 20.63
N TRP A 468 -4.83 4.07 20.25
CA TRP A 468 -3.56 4.75 20.48
C TRP A 468 -3.78 6.07 21.22
N ASP A 469 -3.01 6.31 22.26
CA ASP A 469 -3.03 7.57 22.99
C ASP A 469 -2.25 8.67 22.26
N TRP A 470 -1.39 8.29 21.31
CA TRP A 470 -0.63 9.22 20.48
C TRP A 470 -0.17 8.55 19.18
N PHE A 471 0.00 9.33 18.14
CA PHE A 471 0.75 8.99 16.92
C PHE A 471 1.20 10.26 16.22
N CYS A 472 2.24 10.14 15.40
CA CYS A 472 2.68 11.23 14.53
C CYS A 472 3.12 10.66 13.17
N LEU A 473 2.54 11.17 12.10
CA LEU A 473 3.05 11.06 10.75
C LEU A 473 3.63 12.41 10.37
N ASP A 474 4.92 12.46 10.10
CA ASP A 474 5.67 13.69 9.92
C ASP A 474 6.49 13.68 8.64
N ASN A 475 6.96 14.85 8.22
CA ASN A 475 7.79 14.99 7.02
C ASN A 475 7.11 14.46 5.75
N VAL A 476 5.79 14.55 5.64
CA VAL A 476 5.06 14.15 4.43
C VAL A 476 5.18 15.27 3.39
N LEU A 477 5.81 14.99 2.25
CA LEU A 477 5.82 15.92 1.13
C LEU A 477 4.51 15.82 0.36
N TYR A 478 3.70 16.88 0.43
CA TYR A 478 2.38 16.94 -0.19
C TYR A 478 2.15 18.30 -0.84
N HIS A 479 1.90 18.35 -2.15
CA HIS A 479 1.78 19.59 -2.95
C HIS A 479 2.93 20.58 -2.70
N GLY A 480 4.17 20.07 -2.60
CA GLY A 480 5.36 20.90 -2.33
C GLY A 480 5.46 21.44 -0.90
N ASN A 481 4.57 21.04 0.01
CA ASN A 481 4.59 21.44 1.42
C ASN A 481 4.92 20.23 2.30
N ILE A 482 5.52 20.48 3.46
CA ILE A 482 5.73 19.47 4.49
C ILE A 482 4.52 19.46 5.42
N ILE A 483 3.86 18.31 5.48
CA ILE A 483 2.68 18.09 6.32
C ILE A 483 3.08 17.21 7.52
N THR A 484 2.58 17.59 8.69
CA THR A 484 2.61 16.80 9.92
C THR A 484 1.20 16.55 10.40
N ILE A 485 0.87 15.30 10.69
CA ILE A 485 -0.42 14.86 11.22
C ILE A 485 -0.13 14.16 12.55
N LEU A 486 -0.65 14.71 13.64
CA LEU A 486 -0.40 14.13 14.96
C LEU A 486 -1.68 14.04 15.79
N TRP A 487 -1.74 13.01 16.61
CA TRP A 487 -2.67 12.82 17.70
C TRP A 487 -1.89 12.76 19.00
N ASP A 488 -2.27 13.56 19.98
CA ASP A 488 -1.73 13.52 21.34
C ASP A 488 -2.87 13.73 22.34
N LYS A 489 -3.33 12.64 22.93
CA LYS A 489 -4.48 12.63 23.83
C LYS A 489 -4.31 13.50 25.06
N THR A 490 -3.09 13.64 25.55
CA THR A 490 -2.76 14.44 26.76
C THR A 490 -2.10 15.77 26.42
N GLY A 491 -1.43 15.87 25.28
CA GLY A 491 -0.61 17.01 24.87
C GLY A 491 0.82 16.98 25.40
N GLU A 492 1.21 15.91 26.11
CA GLU A 492 2.52 15.79 26.76
C GLU A 492 3.58 15.15 25.86
N LYS A 493 3.15 14.22 24.95
CA LYS A 493 4.08 13.43 24.12
C LYS A 493 4.89 14.29 23.17
N TYR A 494 4.24 15.21 22.45
CA TYR A 494 4.89 16.03 21.42
C TYR A 494 5.10 17.49 21.83
N GLY A 495 4.50 17.94 22.94
CA GLY A 495 4.58 19.34 23.38
C GLY A 495 3.92 20.33 22.42
N LYS A 496 2.99 19.85 21.57
CA LYS A 496 2.22 20.64 20.59
C LYS A 496 0.79 20.95 21.06
N GLY A 497 0.44 20.51 22.28
CA GLY A 497 -0.90 20.62 22.85
C GLY A 497 -1.74 19.37 22.59
N LYS A 498 -2.83 19.25 23.37
CA LYS A 498 -3.75 18.13 23.34
C LYS A 498 -4.57 18.12 22.05
N GLY A 499 -4.83 16.91 21.51
CA GLY A 499 -5.79 16.68 20.44
C GLY A 499 -5.18 16.22 19.13
N PHE A 500 -6.03 16.14 18.12
CA PHE A 500 -5.69 15.79 16.74
C PHE A 500 -5.35 17.07 15.97
N ARG A 501 -4.16 17.13 15.37
CA ARG A 501 -3.60 18.36 14.81
C ARG A 501 -2.98 18.11 13.45
N ILE A 502 -3.14 19.08 12.57
CA ILE A 502 -2.53 19.11 11.23
C ILE A 502 -1.67 20.37 11.12
N PHE A 503 -0.42 20.18 10.69
CA PHE A 503 0.51 21.29 10.44
C PHE A 503 0.93 21.29 8.97
N LYS A 504 1.04 22.49 8.38
CA LYS A 504 1.61 22.74 7.05
C LYS A 504 2.84 23.63 7.22
N ASN A 505 4.01 23.11 6.85
CA ASN A 505 5.31 23.78 7.02
C ASN A 505 5.54 24.26 8.46
N GLY A 506 5.14 23.45 9.45
CA GLY A 506 5.27 23.73 10.89
C GLY A 506 4.24 24.69 11.47
N LYS A 507 3.33 25.23 10.66
CA LYS A 507 2.22 26.05 11.14
C LYS A 507 0.98 25.17 11.30
N GLU A 508 0.33 25.23 12.47
CA GLU A 508 -0.94 24.56 12.71
C GLU A 508 -2.03 25.16 11.80
N ILE A 509 -2.76 24.28 11.09
CA ILE A 509 -3.84 24.65 10.17
C ILE A 509 -5.19 24.06 10.57
N ALA A 510 -5.20 22.99 11.37
CA ALA A 510 -6.43 22.41 11.91
C ALA A 510 -6.17 21.72 13.24
N VAL A 511 -7.18 21.69 14.10
CA VAL A 511 -7.16 20.99 15.40
C VAL A 511 -8.56 20.51 15.77
N SER A 512 -8.62 19.32 16.39
CA SER A 512 -9.82 18.76 17.03
C SER A 512 -9.46 18.07 18.35
N GLU A 513 -10.40 17.97 19.27
CA GLU A 513 -10.24 17.19 20.50
C GLU A 513 -10.37 15.67 20.30
N LYS A 514 -10.83 15.24 19.12
CA LYS A 514 -11.10 13.84 18.76
C LYS A 514 -10.42 13.47 17.46
N LEU A 515 -10.23 12.16 17.24
CA LEU A 515 -9.91 11.61 15.94
C LEU A 515 -11.17 11.66 15.07
N GLU A 516 -11.21 12.59 14.15
CA GLU A 516 -12.34 12.78 13.23
C GLU A 516 -11.85 13.36 11.89
N ARG A 517 -12.73 13.40 10.90
CA ARG A 517 -12.41 13.99 9.60
C ARG A 517 -12.17 15.50 9.75
N LEU A 518 -10.99 15.95 9.35
CA LEU A 518 -10.62 17.36 9.26
C LEU A 518 -10.32 17.73 7.82
N VAL A 519 -10.78 18.91 7.40
CA VAL A 519 -10.44 19.52 6.09
C VAL A 519 -9.92 20.91 6.37
N ALA A 520 -8.66 21.17 5.99
CA ALA A 520 -7.98 22.45 6.16
C ALA A 520 -7.65 23.09 4.80
N GLU A 521 -7.50 24.43 4.77
CA GLU A 521 -7.09 25.20 3.59
C GLU A 521 -5.59 25.46 3.51
#